data_c6aecd56d11f4f9847a23e17ecd296e3
#
_entry.id   c6aecd56d11f4f9847a23e17ecd296e3
#
_cell.length_a   1.000
_cell.length_b   1.000
_cell.length_c   1.000
_cell.angle_alpha   90.00
_cell.angle_beta   90.00
_cell.angle_gamma   90.00
#
_symmetry.space_group_name_H-M   'P 1'
#
loop_
_entity.id
_entity.type
_entity.pdbx_description
1 polymer ?
#
loop_
_entity_poly.entity_id
_entity_poly.type
_entity_poly.pdbx_seq_one_letter_code
_entity_poly.pdbx_strand_id
1 'polypeptide(L)'
;MKELKDLCRENIWNLAPYSCARTEFAGRNARVFLDANENPYNDPYNRYPDPLQVELKKQISKIKGVAEEKIFLGNGSDEAIDLVYRVFCRPGKDNVVAIAPTYGMYEVCADINDVEYRSVLLDENYQISAGKLLAACDEQTKVIWFCSPNNPT
;
A
#
# COMPACT_ATOMS: atom_id res chain seq x y z
N MET A 1 4.86 -16.46 15.01
CA MET A 1 4.46 -15.57 13.90
C MET A 1 5.44 -14.40 13.93
N LYS A 2 5.99 -13.96 12.80
CA LYS A 2 6.90 -12.80 12.76
C LYS A 2 6.10 -11.54 13.13
N GLU A 3 6.71 -10.61 13.85
CA GLU A 3 6.12 -9.31 14.11
C GLU A 3 6.20 -8.41 12.86
N LEU A 4 5.34 -7.41 12.76
CA LEU A 4 5.33 -6.48 11.62
C LEU A 4 6.69 -5.80 11.44
N LYS A 5 7.37 -5.47 12.53
CA LYS A 5 8.72 -4.91 12.52
C LYS A 5 9.73 -5.79 11.78
N ASP A 6 9.64 -7.11 11.94
CA ASP A 6 10.56 -8.06 11.31
C ASP A 6 10.30 -8.24 9.80
N LEU A 7 9.10 -7.86 9.35
CA LEU A 7 8.71 -7.91 7.94
C LEU A 7 9.04 -6.62 7.20
N CYS A 8 9.01 -5.49 7.91
CA CYS A 8 9.27 -4.18 7.33
C CYS A 8 10.76 -3.93 7.12
N ARG A 9 11.12 -3.14 6.10
CA ARG A 9 12.48 -2.64 5.93
C ARG A 9 12.85 -1.75 7.11
N GLU A 10 14.04 -1.95 7.66
CA GLU A 10 14.50 -1.25 8.86
C GLU A 10 14.50 0.29 8.71
N ASN A 11 14.92 0.78 7.56
CA ASN A 11 14.92 2.22 7.27
C ASN A 11 13.51 2.81 7.19
N ILE A 12 12.52 2.01 6.76
CA ILE A 12 11.12 2.43 6.72
C ILE A 12 10.50 2.38 8.12
N TRP A 13 10.79 1.32 8.87
CA TRP A 13 10.30 1.20 10.26
C TRP A 13 10.75 2.36 11.16
N ASN A 14 11.99 2.81 10.96
CA ASN A 14 12.59 3.89 11.75
C ASN A 14 12.34 5.29 11.16
N LEU A 15 11.57 5.39 10.07
CA LEU A 15 11.28 6.67 9.43
C LEU A 15 10.43 7.55 10.33
N ALA A 16 10.90 8.75 10.63
CA ALA A 16 10.08 9.75 11.30
C ALA A 16 9.01 10.26 10.32
N PRO A 17 7.72 10.14 10.65
CA PRO A 17 6.67 10.67 9.78
C PRO A 17 6.78 12.20 9.69
N TYR A 18 6.49 12.74 8.51
CA TYR A 18 6.36 14.19 8.35
C TYR A 18 5.13 14.68 9.13
N SER A 19 5.32 15.66 10.00
CA SER A 19 4.22 16.37 10.65
C SER A 19 3.99 17.74 9.98
N CYS A 20 2.75 18.08 9.73
CA CYS A 20 2.40 19.44 9.30
C CYS A 20 1.78 20.21 10.46
N ALA A 21 1.85 21.56 10.40
CA ALA A 21 1.31 22.42 11.44
C ALA A 21 -0.18 22.11 11.73
N ARG A 22 -0.96 21.76 10.72
CA ARG A 22 -2.38 21.38 10.89
C ARG A 22 -2.55 20.11 11.72
N THR A 23 -1.66 19.13 11.57
CA THR A 23 -1.67 17.91 12.39
C THR A 23 -1.36 18.22 13.86
N GLU A 24 -0.45 19.16 14.12
CA GLU A 24 -0.09 19.58 15.46
C GLU A 24 -1.23 20.38 16.15
N PHE A 25 -2.12 20.99 15.37
CA PHE A 25 -3.30 21.69 15.84
C PHE A 25 -4.58 20.85 15.81
N ALA A 26 -4.49 19.56 15.50
CA ALA A 26 -5.65 18.67 15.47
C ALA A 26 -6.47 18.74 16.77
N GLY A 27 -7.79 18.89 16.62
CA GLY A 27 -8.72 19.04 17.77
C GLY A 27 -8.89 20.44 18.30
N ARG A 28 -8.26 21.47 17.72
CA ARG A 28 -8.48 22.88 18.05
C ARG A 28 -9.29 23.57 16.94
N ASN A 29 -10.34 24.33 17.35
CA ASN A 29 -11.15 25.10 16.40
C ASN A 29 -10.45 26.41 16.08
N ALA A 30 -9.73 26.47 14.96
CA ALA A 30 -9.20 27.72 14.44
C ALA A 30 -10.23 28.40 13.53
N ARG A 31 -10.42 29.72 13.70
CA ARG A 31 -11.26 30.52 12.79
C ARG A 31 -10.49 31.00 11.56
N VAL A 32 -9.18 31.14 11.68
CA VAL A 32 -8.28 31.60 10.63
C VAL A 32 -7.10 30.64 10.56
N PHE A 33 -6.76 30.18 9.35
CA PHE A 33 -5.64 29.31 9.09
C PHE A 33 -4.53 30.11 8.39
N LEU A 34 -3.37 30.23 9.04
CA LEU A 34 -2.17 30.89 8.51
C LEU A 34 -0.97 29.93 8.51
N ASP A 35 -1.25 28.64 8.55
CA ASP A 35 -0.27 27.55 8.73
C ASP A 35 0.32 27.05 7.41
N ALA A 36 -0.24 27.46 6.27
CA ALA A 36 0.17 27.01 4.94
C ALA A 36 -0.04 28.09 3.87
N ASN A 37 0.68 27.96 2.77
CA ASN A 37 0.53 28.82 1.59
C ASN A 37 -0.70 28.42 0.76
N GLU A 38 -1.87 28.56 1.32
CA GLU A 38 -3.13 28.25 0.65
C GLU A 38 -3.63 29.46 -0.16
N ASN A 39 -4.29 29.17 -1.28
CA ASN A 39 -4.94 30.22 -2.08
C ASN A 39 -6.09 30.82 -1.27
N PRO A 40 -6.19 32.15 -1.08
CA PRO A 40 -7.28 32.77 -0.35
C PRO A 40 -8.62 32.76 -1.10
N TYR A 41 -8.63 32.37 -2.37
CA TYR A 41 -9.80 32.32 -3.25
C TYR A 41 -10.24 30.87 -3.48
N ASN A 42 -11.43 30.67 -4.05
CA ASN A 42 -12.02 29.37 -4.41
C ASN A 42 -12.37 28.47 -3.23
N ASP A 43 -12.84 29.03 -2.12
CA ASP A 43 -13.40 28.22 -1.03
C ASP A 43 -14.58 27.36 -1.56
N PRO A 44 -14.67 26.06 -1.23
CA PRO A 44 -13.86 25.30 -0.28
C PRO A 44 -12.64 24.56 -0.89
N TYR A 45 -12.36 24.74 -2.18
CA TYR A 45 -11.35 23.96 -2.92
C TYR A 45 -9.93 24.53 -2.82
N ASN A 46 -9.73 25.58 -2.05
CA ASN A 46 -8.46 26.26 -1.83
C ASN A 46 -7.61 25.68 -0.70
N ARG A 47 -8.14 24.72 0.05
CA ARG A 47 -7.45 24.10 1.19
C ARG A 47 -6.66 22.87 0.76
N TYR A 48 -5.49 22.67 1.40
CA TYR A 48 -4.80 21.39 1.28
C TYR A 48 -5.69 20.26 1.81
N PRO A 49 -5.71 19.10 1.13
CA PRO A 49 -6.45 17.94 1.62
C PRO A 49 -5.88 17.45 2.95
N ASP A 50 -6.72 16.83 3.76
CA ASP A 50 -6.27 16.12 4.95
C ASP A 50 -5.38 14.92 4.55
N PRO A 51 -4.08 14.92 4.89
CA PRO A 51 -3.17 13.84 4.50
C PRO A 51 -3.53 12.50 5.15
N LEU A 52 -4.30 12.50 6.24
CA LEU A 52 -4.74 11.29 6.92
C LEU A 52 -6.14 10.81 6.49
N GLN A 53 -6.86 11.62 5.70
CA GLN A 53 -8.21 11.37 5.18
C GLN A 53 -9.21 10.90 6.27
N VAL A 54 -9.17 11.51 7.45
CA VAL A 54 -9.89 11.06 8.64
C VAL A 54 -11.39 10.92 8.39
N GLU A 55 -12.04 11.98 7.87
CA GLU A 55 -13.49 11.93 7.65
C GLU A 55 -13.90 10.92 6.57
N LEU A 56 -13.09 10.76 5.51
CA LEU A 56 -13.33 9.77 4.47
C LEU A 56 -13.18 8.36 5.02
N LYS A 57 -12.13 8.08 5.81
CA LYS A 57 -11.92 6.78 6.46
C LYS A 57 -13.07 6.41 7.38
N LYS A 58 -13.62 7.37 8.14
CA LYS A 58 -14.83 7.15 8.97
C LYS A 58 -16.01 6.66 8.16
N GLN A 59 -16.26 7.27 6.99
CA GLN A 59 -17.37 6.84 6.13
C GLN A 59 -17.13 5.44 5.54
N ILE A 60 -15.91 5.18 5.05
CA ILE A 60 -15.54 3.86 4.51
C ILE A 60 -15.62 2.79 5.60
N SER A 61 -15.14 3.08 6.80
CA SER A 61 -15.22 2.20 7.97
C SER A 61 -16.66 1.77 8.24
N LYS A 62 -17.62 2.70 8.24
CA LYS A 62 -19.04 2.40 8.41
C LYS A 62 -19.59 1.50 7.31
N ILE A 63 -19.23 1.75 6.04
CA ILE A 63 -19.72 1.00 4.88
C ILE A 63 -19.12 -0.41 4.84
N LYS A 64 -17.83 -0.54 5.16
CA LYS A 64 -17.08 -1.80 5.03
C LYS A 64 -17.02 -2.63 6.31
N GLY A 65 -17.40 -2.07 7.46
CA GLY A 65 -17.28 -2.75 8.75
C GLY A 65 -15.82 -3.00 9.18
N VAL A 66 -14.89 -2.16 8.73
CA VAL A 66 -13.44 -2.27 8.99
C VAL A 66 -13.01 -1.06 9.80
N ALA A 67 -12.20 -1.25 10.83
CA ALA A 67 -11.71 -0.16 11.67
C ALA A 67 -10.85 0.84 10.86
N GLU A 68 -10.96 2.14 11.17
CA GLU A 68 -10.33 3.23 10.41
C GLU A 68 -8.81 3.08 10.27
N GLU A 69 -8.14 2.62 11.32
CA GLU A 69 -6.70 2.36 11.34
C GLU A 69 -6.25 1.20 10.42
N LYS A 70 -7.19 0.40 9.92
CA LYS A 70 -6.95 -0.68 8.97
C LYS A 70 -7.25 -0.28 7.53
N ILE A 71 -7.55 0.98 7.28
CA ILE A 71 -7.89 1.50 5.96
C ILE A 71 -6.73 2.36 5.46
N PHE A 72 -6.16 1.96 4.32
CA PHE A 72 -5.28 2.79 3.51
C PHE A 72 -6.07 3.26 2.27
N LEU A 73 -5.92 4.54 1.91
CA LEU A 73 -6.53 5.13 0.72
C LEU A 73 -5.42 5.65 -0.19
N GLY A 74 -5.43 5.21 -1.43
CA GLY A 74 -4.48 5.59 -2.47
C GLY A 74 -5.15 5.86 -3.82
N ASN A 75 -4.37 6.26 -4.79
CA ASN A 75 -4.82 6.48 -6.17
C ASN A 75 -4.88 5.14 -6.92
N GLY A 76 -5.94 4.37 -6.64
CA GLY A 76 -6.12 3.02 -7.14
C GLY A 76 -5.25 1.99 -6.43
N SER A 77 -5.32 0.74 -6.90
CA SER A 77 -4.52 -0.37 -6.37
C SER A 77 -3.04 -0.25 -6.67
N ASP A 78 -2.67 0.41 -7.76
CA ASP A 78 -1.29 0.48 -8.23
C ASP A 78 -0.39 1.22 -7.24
N GLU A 79 -0.87 2.32 -6.65
CA GLU A 79 -0.16 3.02 -5.58
C GLU A 79 0.02 2.13 -4.34
N ALA A 80 -1.01 1.39 -3.96
CA ALA A 80 -0.93 0.46 -2.84
C ALA A 80 0.05 -0.69 -3.10
N ILE A 81 0.06 -1.23 -4.32
CA ILE A 81 0.99 -2.28 -4.75
C ILE A 81 2.43 -1.77 -4.68
N ASP A 82 2.73 -0.61 -5.27
CA ASP A 82 4.07 -0.02 -5.24
C ASP A 82 4.55 0.26 -3.80
N LEU A 83 3.66 0.79 -2.95
CA LEU A 83 3.98 1.01 -1.54
C LEU A 83 4.31 -0.28 -0.78
N VAL A 84 3.65 -1.40 -1.08
CA VAL A 84 3.98 -2.70 -0.46
C VAL A 84 5.41 -3.10 -0.81
N TYR A 85 5.86 -2.95 -2.07
CA TYR A 85 7.25 -3.19 -2.43
C TYR A 85 8.21 -2.30 -1.66
N ARG A 86 7.95 -1.00 -1.60
CA ARG A 86 8.79 -0.02 -0.90
C ARG A 86 8.90 -0.29 0.60
N VAL A 87 7.83 -0.77 1.20
CA VAL A 87 7.78 -1.00 2.66
C VAL A 87 8.46 -2.32 3.06
N PHE A 88 8.26 -3.38 2.28
CA PHE A 88 8.63 -4.73 2.71
C PHE A 88 9.80 -5.33 1.94
N CYS A 89 10.06 -4.93 0.70
CA CYS A 89 11.07 -5.55 -0.15
C CYS A 89 12.34 -4.71 -0.25
N ARG A 90 13.49 -5.32 -0.03
CA ARG A 90 14.80 -4.67 -0.22
C ARG A 90 15.22 -4.83 -1.67
N PRO A 91 15.50 -3.72 -2.38
CA PRO A 91 15.99 -3.76 -3.77
C PRO A 91 17.23 -4.66 -3.93
N GLY A 92 17.30 -5.37 -5.04
CA GLY A 92 18.41 -6.25 -5.38
C GLY A 92 18.64 -7.45 -4.45
N LYS A 93 17.71 -7.71 -3.51
CA LYS A 93 17.87 -8.76 -2.51
C LYS A 93 16.65 -9.63 -2.32
N ASP A 94 15.49 -9.02 -2.14
CA ASP A 94 14.26 -9.73 -1.82
C ASP A 94 13.49 -10.09 -3.09
N ASN A 95 12.56 -11.03 -2.99
CA ASN A 95 11.70 -11.44 -4.09
C ASN A 95 10.24 -11.47 -3.67
N VAL A 96 9.39 -11.53 -4.70
CA VAL A 96 7.95 -11.75 -4.56
C VAL A 96 7.52 -12.90 -5.45
N VAL A 97 6.44 -13.56 -5.06
CA VAL A 97 5.83 -14.65 -5.83
C VAL A 97 4.43 -14.21 -6.25
N ALA A 98 4.03 -14.50 -7.49
CA ALA A 98 2.69 -14.22 -7.99
C ALA A 98 2.16 -15.37 -8.84
N ILE A 99 0.85 -15.48 -8.94
CA ILE A 99 0.21 -16.36 -9.95
C ILE A 99 0.40 -15.76 -11.35
N ALA A 100 0.35 -16.60 -12.39
CA ALA A 100 0.35 -16.15 -13.78
C ALA A 100 -0.62 -17.02 -14.64
N PRO A 101 -1.40 -16.41 -15.56
CA PRO A 101 -1.49 -14.97 -15.80
C PRO A 101 -2.21 -14.22 -14.66
N THR A 102 -1.82 -12.96 -14.43
CA THR A 102 -2.44 -12.07 -13.44
C THR A 102 -2.24 -10.60 -13.82
N TYR A 103 -2.65 -9.70 -12.95
CA TYR A 103 -2.55 -8.26 -13.15
C TYR A 103 -1.09 -7.81 -13.30
N GLY A 104 -0.78 -7.18 -14.44
CA GLY A 104 0.61 -6.87 -14.84
C GLY A 104 1.34 -5.89 -13.93
N MET A 105 0.63 -5.06 -13.15
CA MET A 105 1.29 -4.09 -12.26
C MET A 105 2.09 -4.73 -11.13
N TYR A 106 1.84 -5.98 -10.78
CA TYR A 106 2.70 -6.69 -9.82
C TYR A 106 4.14 -6.82 -10.33
N GLU A 107 4.32 -7.22 -11.58
CA GLU A 107 5.63 -7.33 -12.22
C GLU A 107 6.25 -5.96 -12.47
N VAL A 108 5.49 -5.01 -13.02
CA VAL A 108 5.95 -3.64 -13.27
C VAL A 108 6.46 -2.98 -11.99
N CYS A 109 5.73 -3.10 -10.87
CA CYS A 109 6.18 -2.55 -9.60
C CYS A 109 7.40 -3.28 -9.03
N ALA A 110 7.55 -4.59 -9.29
CA ALA A 110 8.75 -5.34 -8.93
C ALA A 110 9.98 -4.78 -9.67
N ASP A 111 9.89 -4.61 -10.99
CA ASP A 111 10.95 -4.06 -11.83
C ASP A 111 11.36 -2.65 -11.40
N ILE A 112 10.37 -1.76 -11.17
CA ILE A 112 10.62 -0.39 -10.68
C ILE A 112 11.38 -0.38 -9.37
N ASN A 113 11.09 -1.34 -8.47
CA ASN A 113 11.69 -1.41 -7.14
C ASN A 113 12.92 -2.32 -7.07
N ASP A 114 13.43 -2.83 -8.20
CA ASP A 114 14.56 -3.77 -8.27
C ASP A 114 14.36 -5.00 -7.35
N VAL A 115 13.18 -5.62 -7.45
CA VAL A 115 12.78 -6.80 -6.68
C VAL A 115 12.52 -7.96 -7.64
N GLU A 116 13.11 -9.13 -7.37
CA GLU A 116 12.91 -10.31 -8.21
C GLU A 116 11.43 -10.73 -8.20
N TYR A 117 10.84 -10.84 -9.41
CA TYR A 117 9.47 -11.31 -9.60
C TYR A 117 9.44 -12.77 -10.05
N ARG A 118 8.81 -13.62 -9.28
CA ARG A 118 8.66 -15.05 -9.59
C ARG A 118 7.21 -15.36 -9.89
N SER A 119 6.94 -15.77 -11.14
CA SER A 119 5.59 -16.16 -11.56
C SER A 119 5.40 -17.67 -11.46
N VAL A 120 4.23 -18.08 -10.98
CA VAL A 120 3.78 -19.48 -10.91
C VAL A 120 2.53 -19.64 -11.76
N LEU A 121 2.65 -20.43 -12.83
CA LEU A 121 1.54 -20.64 -13.75
C LEU A 121 0.37 -21.35 -13.07
N LEU A 122 -0.82 -20.82 -13.30
CA LEU A 122 -2.08 -21.51 -13.06
C LEU A 122 -2.14 -22.81 -13.87
N ASP A 123 -2.96 -23.76 -13.48
CA ASP A 123 -3.17 -24.97 -14.28
C ASP A 123 -4.04 -24.70 -15.53
N GLU A 124 -4.30 -25.75 -16.31
CA GLU A 124 -5.12 -25.68 -17.52
C GLU A 124 -6.58 -25.24 -17.28
N ASN A 125 -7.04 -25.32 -16.05
CA ASN A 125 -8.36 -24.87 -15.60
C ASN A 125 -8.30 -23.53 -14.84
N TYR A 126 -7.17 -22.83 -14.95
CA TYR A 126 -6.89 -21.57 -14.22
C TYR A 126 -6.99 -21.70 -12.69
N GLN A 127 -6.70 -22.89 -12.15
CA GLN A 127 -6.71 -23.12 -10.71
C GLN A 127 -5.31 -22.94 -10.12
N ILE A 128 -5.28 -22.55 -8.87
CA ILE A 128 -4.07 -22.31 -8.11
C ILE A 128 -3.63 -23.58 -7.41
N SER A 129 -2.33 -23.87 -7.48
CA SER A 129 -1.70 -24.86 -6.63
C SER A 129 -0.95 -24.18 -5.49
N ALA A 130 -1.46 -24.27 -4.28
CA ALA A 130 -0.79 -23.76 -3.08
C ALA A 130 0.62 -24.36 -2.93
N GLY A 131 0.77 -25.65 -3.23
CA GLY A 131 2.07 -26.33 -3.18
C GLY A 131 3.08 -25.72 -4.15
N LYS A 132 2.68 -25.41 -5.39
CA LYS A 132 3.57 -24.76 -6.38
C LYS A 132 3.94 -23.34 -5.95
N LEU A 133 2.98 -22.56 -5.42
CA LEU A 133 3.25 -21.20 -4.90
C LEU A 133 4.27 -21.24 -3.76
N LEU A 134 4.05 -22.10 -2.79
CA LEU A 134 4.94 -22.23 -1.63
C LEU A 134 6.33 -22.75 -2.02
N ALA A 135 6.41 -23.66 -3.01
CA ALA A 135 7.69 -24.15 -3.53
C ALA A 135 8.51 -23.08 -4.27
N ALA A 136 7.86 -22.03 -4.78
CA ALA A 136 8.55 -20.87 -5.40
C ALA A 136 9.05 -19.84 -4.37
N CYS A 137 8.65 -19.98 -3.10
CA CYS A 137 9.07 -19.11 -2.01
C CYS A 137 10.38 -19.60 -1.38
N ASP A 138 11.19 -18.64 -0.92
CA ASP A 138 12.40 -18.87 -0.13
C ASP A 138 12.49 -17.89 1.05
N GLU A 139 13.66 -17.81 1.68
CA GLU A 139 13.89 -16.92 2.83
C GLU A 139 13.85 -15.43 2.46
N GLN A 140 14.10 -15.09 1.20
CA GLN A 140 14.02 -13.73 0.66
C GLN A 140 12.63 -13.35 0.20
N THR A 141 11.69 -14.29 0.12
CA THR A 141 10.32 -13.98 -0.30
C THR A 141 9.59 -13.14 0.75
N LYS A 142 9.13 -11.96 0.33
CA LYS A 142 8.44 -11.00 1.21
C LYS A 142 6.95 -10.97 0.99
N VAL A 143 6.50 -11.12 -0.25
CA VAL A 143 5.09 -10.98 -0.61
C VAL A 143 4.69 -12.11 -1.56
N ILE A 144 3.48 -12.59 -1.38
CA ILE A 144 2.79 -13.44 -2.36
C ILE A 144 1.61 -12.64 -2.89
N TRP A 145 1.62 -12.34 -4.18
CA TRP A 145 0.52 -11.65 -4.84
C TRP A 145 -0.54 -12.63 -5.30
N PHE A 146 -1.75 -12.40 -4.82
CA PHE A 146 -2.91 -13.21 -5.11
C PHE A 146 -4.08 -12.31 -5.49
N CYS A 147 -4.38 -12.22 -6.78
CA CYS A 147 -5.48 -11.42 -7.30
C CYS A 147 -6.79 -12.22 -7.25
N SER A 148 -7.80 -11.71 -6.56
CA SER A 148 -9.12 -12.36 -6.48
C SER A 148 -10.23 -11.29 -6.39
N PRO A 149 -11.18 -11.25 -7.32
CA PRO A 149 -11.19 -11.95 -8.61
C PRO A 149 -9.95 -11.66 -9.44
N ASN A 150 -9.43 -12.67 -10.17
CA ASN A 150 -8.22 -12.48 -10.97
C ASN A 150 -8.50 -11.68 -12.26
N ASN A 151 -7.52 -10.95 -12.73
CA ASN A 151 -7.49 -10.28 -14.03
C ASN A 151 -6.26 -10.83 -14.81
N PRO A 152 -6.45 -11.49 -15.96
CA PRO A 152 -7.65 -11.55 -16.82
C PRO A 152 -8.49 -12.84 -16.72
N THR A 153 -8.30 -13.70 -15.73
CA THR A 153 -8.98 -15.02 -15.66
C THR A 153 -10.07 -15.07 -14.62
#